data_6d987d7a7cc9e485b5052da017b0c488
#
_entry.id   6d987d7a7cc9e485b5052da017b0c488
#
_cell.length_a   1.000
_cell.length_b   1.000
_cell.length_c   1.000
_cell.angle_alpha   90.00
_cell.angle_beta   90.00
_cell.angle_gamma   90.00
#
_symmetry.space_group_name_H-M   'P 1'
#
loop_
_entity.id
_entity.type
_entity.pdbx_description
1 polymer ?
#
loop_
_entity_poly.entity_id
_entity_poly.type
_entity_poly.pdbx_seq_one_letter_code
_entity_poly.pdbx_strand_id
1 'polypeptide(L)'
;MTGVQTCALPIFSKCRIISPINGTVLVKYAQTGELAAMGKPLMKVADLSQIYLRAYFTSDQLAHLNLGKEVTVTADFGADQRYDYKGKVVWISSESEFTPKTIQTKDTRANLVYAVKIAVKNDGRLKVGLAGEVKL
;
A
#
# COMPACT_ATOMS: atom_id res chain seq x y z
N MET A 1 35.33 27.97 -29.44
CA MET A 1 35.45 26.87 -28.46
C MET A 1 34.35 26.86 -27.37
N THR A 2 33.28 27.58 -27.56
CA THR A 2 32.16 27.66 -26.60
C THR A 2 31.06 26.64 -26.85
N GLY A 3 31.07 25.88 -27.97
CA GLY A 3 30.01 24.91 -28.30
C GLY A 3 30.08 23.56 -27.57
N VAL A 4 31.22 23.17 -27.04
CA VAL A 4 31.39 21.85 -26.36
C VAL A 4 30.92 21.90 -24.92
N GLN A 5 30.94 23.06 -24.24
CA GLN A 5 30.48 23.22 -22.86
C GLN A 5 28.94 23.22 -22.72
N THR A 6 28.23 23.65 -23.74
CA THR A 6 26.76 23.67 -23.71
C THR A 6 26.10 22.30 -23.80
N CYS A 7 26.79 21.31 -24.40
CA CYS A 7 26.28 19.92 -24.46
C CYS A 7 26.55 19.13 -23.17
N ALA A 8 27.55 19.49 -22.37
CA ALA A 8 27.89 18.78 -21.14
C ALA A 8 26.98 19.17 -19.99
N LEU A 9 26.53 20.41 -19.89
CA LEU A 9 25.66 20.90 -18.81
C LEU A 9 24.31 20.13 -18.68
N PRO A 10 23.55 19.87 -19.74
CA PRO A 10 22.32 19.08 -19.64
C PRO A 10 22.58 17.62 -19.30
N ILE A 11 23.74 17.06 -19.60
CA ILE A 11 24.12 15.69 -19.23
C ILE A 11 24.41 15.61 -17.74
N PHE A 12 25.14 16.57 -17.17
CA PHE A 12 25.41 16.62 -15.73
C PHE A 12 24.17 16.87 -14.89
N SER A 13 23.18 17.63 -15.35
CA SER A 13 21.91 17.83 -14.66
C SER A 13 21.11 16.52 -14.54
N LYS A 14 21.24 15.63 -15.51
CA LYS A 14 20.60 14.29 -15.48
C LYS A 14 21.31 13.29 -14.56
N CYS A 15 22.54 13.57 -14.15
CA CYS A 15 23.27 12.74 -13.18
C CYS A 15 22.74 12.89 -11.75
N ARG A 16 21.91 13.90 -11.47
CA ARG A 16 21.26 14.08 -10.18
C ARG A 16 19.83 13.57 -10.23
N ILE A 17 19.61 12.39 -9.67
CA ILE A 17 18.30 11.76 -9.61
C ILE A 17 17.58 12.25 -8.35
N ILE A 18 16.43 12.88 -8.54
CA ILE A 18 15.61 13.43 -7.48
C ILE A 18 14.28 12.67 -7.46
N SER A 19 13.77 12.35 -6.26
CA SER A 19 12.44 11.76 -6.12
C SER A 19 11.36 12.75 -6.56
N PRO A 20 10.42 12.34 -7.43
CA PRO A 20 9.29 13.19 -7.83
C PRO A 20 8.22 13.32 -6.75
N ILE A 21 8.29 12.49 -5.70
CA ILE A 21 7.32 12.47 -4.59
C ILE A 21 8.03 12.58 -3.26
N ASN A 22 7.34 13.18 -2.29
CA ASN A 22 7.74 13.10 -0.89
C ASN A 22 7.27 11.77 -0.33
N GLY A 23 8.16 11.02 0.29
CA GLY A 23 7.79 9.70 0.80
C GLY A 23 8.95 8.99 1.50
N THR A 24 8.70 7.76 1.88
CA THR A 24 9.67 6.87 2.53
C THR A 24 10.25 5.90 1.53
N VAL A 25 11.56 5.71 1.58
CA VAL A 25 12.23 4.68 0.77
C VAL A 25 11.91 3.31 1.35
N LEU A 26 11.18 2.49 0.59
CA LEU A 26 10.82 1.13 0.99
C LEU A 26 11.94 0.13 0.70
N VAL A 27 12.53 0.24 -0.48
CA VAL A 27 13.60 -0.66 -0.94
C VAL A 27 14.63 0.13 -1.71
N LYS A 28 15.90 -0.16 -1.47
CA LYS A 28 17.04 0.33 -2.24
C LYS A 28 17.57 -0.82 -3.09
N TYR A 29 17.56 -0.67 -4.42
CA TYR A 29 17.99 -1.71 -5.36
C TYR A 29 19.42 -1.53 -5.84
N ALA A 30 19.97 -0.33 -5.75
CA ALA A 30 21.32 -0.03 -6.19
C ALA A 30 22.17 0.52 -5.05
N GLN A 31 23.44 0.13 -5.00
CA GLN A 31 24.41 0.63 -4.04
C GLN A 31 25.47 1.49 -4.73
N THR A 32 26.22 2.23 -3.92
CA THR A 32 27.34 3.03 -4.41
C THR A 32 28.39 2.11 -5.05
N GLY A 33 28.83 2.44 -6.25
CA GLY A 33 29.79 1.64 -7.03
C GLY A 33 29.16 0.65 -7.99
N GLU A 34 27.83 0.46 -7.98
CA GLU A 34 27.14 -0.38 -8.95
C GLU A 34 26.85 0.39 -10.25
N LEU A 35 26.86 -0.36 -11.35
CA LEU A 35 26.48 0.17 -12.66
C LEU A 35 24.96 0.40 -12.71
N ALA A 36 24.55 1.64 -12.90
CA ALA A 36 23.17 2.02 -13.15
C ALA A 36 22.88 2.00 -14.65
N ALA A 37 22.34 0.91 -15.15
CA ALA A 37 21.91 0.81 -16.54
C ALA A 37 20.58 1.55 -16.75
N MET A 38 20.34 2.01 -17.98
CA MET A 38 19.07 2.65 -18.36
C MET A 38 17.90 1.69 -18.13
N GLY A 39 16.85 2.16 -17.44
CA GLY A 39 15.66 1.35 -17.10
C GLY A 39 15.79 0.50 -15.83
N LYS A 40 16.96 0.43 -15.20
CA LYS A 40 17.10 -0.28 -13.90
C LYS A 40 16.50 0.57 -12.77
N PRO A 41 15.58 0.01 -11.97
CA PRO A 41 15.05 0.72 -10.79
C PRO A 41 16.17 0.90 -9.75
N LEU A 42 16.32 2.11 -9.22
CA LEU A 42 17.34 2.42 -8.21
C LEU A 42 16.79 2.30 -6.80
N MET A 43 15.57 2.76 -6.59
CA MET A 43 14.89 2.68 -5.30
C MET A 43 13.38 2.68 -5.47
N LYS A 44 12.68 2.14 -4.49
CA LYS A 44 11.22 2.18 -4.40
C LYS A 44 10.82 3.15 -3.29
N VAL A 45 10.15 4.24 -3.67
CA VAL A 45 9.64 5.27 -2.75
C VAL A 45 8.13 5.21 -2.74
N ALA A 46 7.53 5.31 -1.56
CA ALA A 46 6.08 5.40 -1.41
C ALA A 46 5.69 6.45 -0.38
N ASP A 47 4.56 7.10 -0.63
CA ASP A 47 3.90 7.94 0.36
C ASP A 47 3.11 7.03 1.31
N LEU A 48 3.51 7.03 2.57
CA LEU A 48 2.88 6.23 3.63
C LEU A 48 1.91 7.05 4.49
N SER A 49 1.55 8.26 4.09
CA SER A 49 0.58 9.09 4.82
C SER A 49 -0.82 8.46 4.82
N GLN A 50 -1.12 7.69 3.79
CA GLN A 50 -2.36 6.94 3.64
C GLN A 50 -2.06 5.49 3.26
N ILE A 51 -2.63 4.57 4.01
CA ILE A 51 -2.50 3.12 3.78
C ILE A 51 -3.87 2.55 3.43
N TYR A 52 -3.87 1.55 2.57
CA TYR A 52 -5.07 0.82 2.17
C TYR A 52 -5.08 -0.56 2.81
N LEU A 53 -6.13 -0.83 3.59
CA LEU A 53 -6.42 -2.18 4.06
C LEU A 53 -7.28 -2.89 3.01
N ARG A 54 -6.86 -4.08 2.60
CA ARG A 54 -7.68 -4.99 1.79
C ARG A 54 -8.35 -5.98 2.73
N ALA A 55 -9.66 -5.85 2.88
CA ALA A 55 -10.48 -6.73 3.68
C ALA A 55 -11.41 -7.55 2.78
N TYR A 56 -11.83 -8.71 3.26
CA TYR A 56 -12.72 -9.61 2.55
C TYR A 56 -14.02 -9.77 3.32
N PHE A 57 -15.13 -9.50 2.67
CA PHE A 57 -16.46 -9.56 3.26
C PHE A 57 -17.33 -10.56 2.51
N THR A 58 -18.21 -11.23 3.23
CA THR A 58 -19.26 -12.07 2.64
C THR A 58 -20.36 -11.21 2.01
N SER A 59 -21.20 -11.81 1.15
CA SER A 59 -22.31 -11.10 0.49
C SER A 59 -23.24 -10.43 1.50
N ASP A 60 -23.53 -11.10 2.63
CA ASP A 60 -24.40 -10.57 3.67
C ASP A 60 -23.84 -9.34 4.36
N GLN A 61 -22.52 -9.36 4.62
CA GLN A 61 -21.81 -8.21 5.20
C GLN A 61 -21.70 -7.05 4.22
N LEU A 62 -21.55 -7.37 2.92
CA LEU A 62 -21.45 -6.38 1.86
C LEU A 62 -22.75 -5.57 1.70
N ALA A 63 -23.92 -6.17 1.96
CA ALA A 63 -25.21 -5.48 1.88
C ALA A 63 -25.30 -4.29 2.85
N HIS A 64 -24.54 -4.31 3.94
CA HIS A 64 -24.47 -3.22 4.93
C HIS A 64 -23.30 -2.24 4.70
N LEU A 65 -22.47 -2.48 3.66
CA LEU A 65 -21.32 -1.67 3.32
C LEU A 65 -21.61 -0.81 2.07
N ASN A 66 -21.48 0.50 2.22
CA ASN A 66 -21.57 1.44 1.11
C ASN A 66 -20.23 2.11 0.86
N LEU A 67 -19.98 2.52 -0.39
CA LEU A 67 -18.85 3.37 -0.73
C LEU A 67 -18.91 4.66 0.10
N GLY A 68 -17.77 5.00 0.70
CA GLY A 68 -17.65 6.21 1.53
C GLY A 68 -18.05 6.04 2.99
N LYS A 69 -18.56 4.86 3.40
CA LYS A 69 -18.87 4.57 4.80
C LYS A 69 -17.59 4.57 5.64
N GLU A 70 -17.67 5.18 6.82
CA GLU A 70 -16.63 5.10 7.82
C GLU A 70 -16.75 3.77 8.60
N VAL A 71 -15.63 3.10 8.77
CA VAL A 71 -15.52 1.83 9.48
C VAL A 71 -14.35 1.91 10.46
N THR A 72 -14.44 1.15 11.53
CA THR A 72 -13.34 1.06 12.49
C THR A 72 -12.41 -0.09 12.07
N VAL A 73 -11.15 0.23 11.88
CA VAL A 73 -10.09 -0.73 11.56
C VAL A 73 -9.23 -0.91 12.80
N THR A 74 -9.22 -2.11 13.34
CA THR A 74 -8.35 -2.48 14.45
C THR A 74 -7.07 -3.09 13.89
N ALA A 75 -5.95 -2.42 14.06
CA ALA A 75 -4.64 -2.93 13.65
C ALA A 75 -4.03 -3.75 14.79
N ASP A 76 -3.56 -4.95 14.48
CA ASP A 76 -2.91 -5.85 15.42
C ASP A 76 -1.39 -5.73 15.29
N PHE A 77 -0.75 -5.18 16.32
CA PHE A 77 0.71 -5.03 16.39
C PHE A 77 1.39 -6.20 17.12
N GLY A 78 0.62 -7.23 17.52
CA GLY A 78 1.11 -8.30 18.36
C GLY A 78 1.16 -7.92 19.85
N ALA A 79 1.37 -8.91 20.72
CA ALA A 79 1.47 -8.71 22.18
C ALA A 79 0.30 -7.92 22.79
N ASP A 80 -0.95 -8.21 22.37
CA ASP A 80 -2.19 -7.55 22.83
C ASP A 80 -2.28 -6.03 22.56
N GLN A 81 -1.38 -5.46 21.78
CA GLN A 81 -1.46 -4.07 21.39
C GLN A 81 -2.35 -3.91 20.16
N ARG A 82 -3.59 -3.52 20.39
CA ARG A 82 -4.59 -3.22 19.38
C ARG A 82 -4.88 -1.73 19.37
N TYR A 83 -4.83 -1.13 18.20
CA TYR A 83 -5.19 0.27 18.02
C TYR A 83 -6.29 0.40 16.97
N ASP A 84 -7.29 1.20 17.33
CA ASP A 84 -8.44 1.46 16.47
C ASP A 84 -8.17 2.71 15.62
N TYR A 85 -8.31 2.56 14.31
CA TYR A 85 -8.19 3.62 13.33
C TYR A 85 -9.50 3.81 12.59
N LYS A 86 -9.80 5.05 12.27
CA LYS A 86 -10.93 5.35 11.38
C LYS A 86 -10.50 5.10 9.94
N GLY A 87 -11.21 4.22 9.27
CA GLY A 87 -11.04 3.92 7.86
C GLY A 87 -12.26 4.35 7.06
N LYS A 88 -12.06 4.68 5.79
CA LYS A 88 -13.13 4.98 4.85
C LYS A 88 -13.11 3.98 3.71
N VAL A 89 -14.27 3.41 3.39
CA VAL A 89 -14.42 2.51 2.24
C VAL A 89 -14.27 3.30 0.95
N VAL A 90 -13.22 2.99 0.17
CA VAL A 90 -12.92 3.70 -1.09
C VAL A 90 -13.21 2.87 -2.32
N TRP A 91 -13.22 1.55 -2.18
CA TRP A 91 -13.46 0.67 -3.31
C TRP A 91 -14.02 -0.68 -2.83
N ILE A 92 -14.97 -1.21 -3.59
CA ILE A 92 -15.59 -2.51 -3.39
C ILE A 92 -15.46 -3.27 -4.71
N SER A 93 -14.99 -4.52 -4.68
CA SER A 93 -14.90 -5.36 -5.86
C SER A 93 -16.30 -5.71 -6.37
N SER A 94 -16.49 -5.63 -7.68
CA SER A 94 -17.70 -6.14 -8.37
C SER A 94 -17.62 -7.64 -8.62
N GLU A 95 -16.45 -8.24 -8.49
CA GLU A 95 -16.22 -9.66 -8.69
C GLU A 95 -15.95 -10.35 -7.36
N SER A 96 -16.54 -11.53 -7.18
CA SER A 96 -16.26 -12.37 -6.02
C SER A 96 -14.93 -13.10 -6.19
N GLU A 97 -14.17 -13.19 -5.14
CA GLU A 97 -12.94 -13.96 -5.07
C GLU A 97 -13.16 -15.18 -4.16
N PHE A 98 -12.46 -16.28 -4.43
CA PHE A 98 -12.42 -17.40 -3.49
C PHE A 98 -11.56 -16.97 -2.28
N THR A 99 -12.00 -17.38 -1.08
CA THR A 99 -11.26 -17.08 0.17
C THR A 99 -9.79 -17.50 0.02
N PRO A 100 -8.84 -16.58 0.17
CA PRO A 100 -7.42 -16.95 0.18
C PRO A 100 -7.17 -17.97 1.29
N LYS A 101 -6.40 -19.02 1.01
CA LYS A 101 -6.10 -20.14 1.94
C LYS A 101 -5.50 -19.74 3.30
N THR A 102 -5.22 -18.48 3.51
CA THR A 102 -4.59 -17.92 4.72
C THR A 102 -5.58 -17.67 5.87
N ILE A 103 -6.89 -17.77 5.61
CA ILE A 103 -7.91 -17.56 6.65
C ILE A 103 -8.40 -18.94 7.10
N GLN A 104 -7.77 -19.49 8.13
CA GLN A 104 -8.20 -20.71 8.80
C GLN A 104 -9.26 -20.37 9.84
N THR A 105 -10.51 -20.30 9.43
CA THR A 105 -11.65 -20.38 10.36
C THR A 105 -12.40 -21.68 10.11
N LYS A 106 -12.88 -22.34 11.18
CA LYS A 106 -13.42 -23.72 11.19
C LYS A 106 -14.69 -23.95 10.33
N ASP A 107 -15.23 -22.94 9.70
CA ASP A 107 -16.41 -23.03 8.82
C ASP A 107 -16.04 -22.74 7.35
N THR A 108 -15.07 -23.50 6.83
CA THR A 108 -14.63 -23.38 5.44
C THR A 108 -15.58 -24.14 4.50
N ARG A 109 -16.79 -23.67 4.37
CA ARG A 109 -17.49 -23.80 3.09
C ARG A 109 -16.92 -22.71 2.20
N ALA A 110 -16.63 -23.03 0.93
CA ALA A 110 -16.11 -22.08 -0.06
C ALA A 110 -17.06 -20.88 -0.21
N ASN A 111 -16.94 -19.93 0.68
CA ASN A 111 -17.74 -18.73 0.67
C ASN A 111 -17.08 -17.76 -0.31
N LEU A 112 -17.85 -17.37 -1.30
CA LEU A 112 -17.51 -16.27 -2.17
C LEU A 112 -17.39 -15.01 -1.32
N VAL A 113 -16.24 -14.36 -1.41
CA VAL A 113 -15.95 -13.12 -0.67
C VAL A 113 -15.65 -12.01 -1.64
N TYR A 114 -15.95 -10.79 -1.24
CA TYR A 114 -15.68 -9.60 -2.02
C TYR A 114 -14.54 -8.82 -1.38
N ALA A 115 -13.59 -8.42 -2.20
CA ALA A 115 -12.48 -7.59 -1.75
C ALA A 115 -12.93 -6.13 -1.61
N VAL A 116 -12.65 -5.53 -0.47
CA VAL A 116 -12.95 -4.14 -0.17
C VAL A 116 -11.66 -3.43 0.21
N LYS A 117 -11.40 -2.25 -0.38
CA LYS A 117 -10.29 -1.39 0.00
C LYS A 117 -10.78 -0.29 0.92
N ILE A 118 -10.15 -0.20 2.06
CA ILE A 118 -10.43 0.78 3.10
C ILE A 118 -9.21 1.67 3.24
N ALA A 119 -9.38 2.97 3.01
CA ALA A 119 -8.33 3.95 3.22
C ALA A 119 -8.24 4.30 4.70
N VAL A 120 -7.06 4.17 5.27
CA VAL A 120 -6.76 4.51 6.66
C VAL A 120 -5.66 5.55 6.69
N LYS A 121 -5.87 6.63 7.44
CA LYS A 121 -4.84 7.64 7.66
C LYS A 121 -3.76 7.08 8.58
N ASN A 122 -2.52 7.12 8.13
CA ASN A 122 -1.39 6.61 8.88
C ASN A 122 -0.81 7.69 9.79
N ASP A 123 -0.58 7.36 11.03
CA ASP A 123 0.13 8.17 12.02
C ASP A 123 1.63 7.85 12.11
N GLY A 124 2.15 7.06 11.15
CA GLY A 124 3.54 6.59 11.11
C GLY A 124 3.77 5.22 11.76
N ARG A 125 2.78 4.66 12.43
CA ARG A 125 2.87 3.34 13.09
C ARG A 125 2.47 2.20 12.18
N LEU A 126 1.49 2.43 11.30
CA LEU A 126 1.02 1.41 10.36
C LEU A 126 2.10 1.10 9.32
N LYS A 127 2.40 -0.17 9.16
CA LYS A 127 3.36 -0.69 8.18
C LYS A 127 2.67 -1.58 7.16
N VAL A 128 3.25 -1.63 5.96
CA VAL A 128 2.78 -2.54 4.91
C VAL A 128 2.99 -3.98 5.34
N GLY A 129 1.93 -4.81 5.23
CA GLY A 129 1.96 -6.21 5.65
C GLY A 129 1.45 -6.47 7.07
N LEU A 130 0.98 -5.45 7.77
CA LEU A 130 0.35 -5.60 9.08
C LEU A 130 -1.05 -6.22 8.92
N ALA A 131 -1.40 -7.14 9.83
CA ALA A 131 -2.74 -7.69 9.91
C ALA A 131 -3.70 -6.71 10.61
N GLY A 132 -4.94 -6.69 10.16
CA GLY A 132 -5.97 -5.84 10.76
C GLY A 132 -7.35 -6.46 10.63
N GLU A 133 -8.20 -6.14 11.58
CA GLU A 133 -9.61 -6.51 11.61
C GLU A 133 -10.48 -5.29 11.33
N VAL A 134 -11.62 -5.50 10.70
CA VAL A 134 -12.60 -4.44 10.43
C VAL A 134 -13.85 -4.71 11.22
N LYS A 135 -14.27 -3.73 12.02
CA LYS A 135 -15.57 -3.72 12.70
C LYS A 135 -16.53 -2.84 11.92
N LEU A 136 -17.68 -3.40 11.57
CA LEU A 136 -18.77 -2.76 10.82
C LEU A 136 -19.67 -1.92 11.72
#